data_21009fed5c4896d750b77cf9262192a3
#
_entry.id   21009fed5c4896d750b77cf9262192a3
#
_cell.length_a   1.000
_cell.length_b   1.000
_cell.length_c   1.000
_cell.angle_alpha   90.00
_cell.angle_beta   90.00
_cell.angle_gamma   90.00
#
_symmetry.space_group_name_H-M   'P 1'
#
loop_
_entity.id
_entity.type
_entity.pdbx_description
1 polymer ?
#
loop_
_entity_poly.entity_id
_entity_poly.type
_entity_poly.pdbx_seq_one_letter_code
_entity_poly.pdbx_strand_id
1 'polypeptide(L)'
;MAAFNTITALPDNAPGPWGDDVLISYDQRDVLLYAVGIGIRDLGFVYEEHPQFCVFPTFPIRWGGTGAPIDQKLVPPSPGPLDIDAERYLELVKPLPVGGEVKVRSRLIGGHPKGRGNGFVETESIVTDADGDTCIKMVNGSFRRGVEALGDIEAFTGAGQTYSAKIDVPERAPDVTCSAIIHDNQAHIYRLSGDYNPLHIDPEAARFGGFDEPILHGLCTFGHCAQLLLAALCDNDAKRFKKIRVRFSSPVFLNDKLVLRVWKDGPGRVLFEAAVGEKTVVSNAYFEYV
;
A
#
# COMPACT_ATOMS: atom_id res chain seq x y z
N MET A 1 -18.29 -4.26 20.12
CA MET A 1 -17.30 -5.31 19.71
C MET A 1 -18.02 -6.16 18.69
N ALA A 2 -17.72 -5.97 17.40
CA ALA A 2 -18.25 -6.83 16.36
C ALA A 2 -17.65 -8.22 16.52
N ALA A 3 -18.47 -9.26 16.53
CA ALA A 3 -18.02 -10.63 16.58
C ALA A 3 -17.23 -10.92 15.28
N PHE A 4 -15.95 -11.16 15.41
CA PHE A 4 -15.15 -11.66 14.29
C PHE A 4 -15.65 -13.05 13.93
N ASN A 5 -16.21 -13.20 12.73
CA ASN A 5 -16.52 -14.51 12.19
C ASN A 5 -15.22 -15.30 12.06
N THR A 6 -15.04 -16.30 12.89
CA THR A 6 -13.83 -17.09 12.97
C THR A 6 -13.81 -18.06 11.79
N ILE A 7 -12.86 -17.90 10.86
CA ILE A 7 -12.60 -18.90 9.82
C ILE A 7 -11.92 -20.08 10.50
N THR A 8 -12.58 -21.21 10.55
CA THR A 8 -12.08 -22.42 11.24
C THR A 8 -11.20 -23.30 10.34
N ALA A 9 -11.28 -23.15 9.04
CA ALA A 9 -10.39 -23.75 8.06
C ALA A 9 -10.54 -23.01 6.74
N LEU A 10 -9.42 -22.76 6.03
CA LEU A 10 -9.47 -22.34 4.64
C LEU A 10 -9.47 -23.60 3.77
N PRO A 11 -10.43 -23.74 2.84
CA PRO A 11 -10.42 -24.85 1.91
C PRO A 11 -9.17 -24.76 1.03
N ASP A 12 -8.63 -25.90 0.62
CA ASP A 12 -7.46 -26.02 -0.23
C ASP A 12 -7.60 -25.09 -1.46
N ASN A 13 -6.67 -24.13 -1.60
CA ASN A 13 -6.56 -23.20 -2.71
C ASN A 13 -7.77 -22.26 -2.98
N ALA A 14 -8.64 -22.02 -2.04
CA ALA A 14 -9.71 -21.04 -2.18
C ALA A 14 -9.46 -19.79 -1.33
N PRO A 15 -9.83 -18.58 -1.81
CA PRO A 15 -9.79 -17.40 -0.96
C PRO A 15 -10.74 -17.56 0.22
N GLY A 16 -10.39 -16.92 1.34
CA GLY A 16 -11.28 -16.83 2.49
C GLY A 16 -12.61 -16.14 2.14
N PRO A 17 -13.63 -16.25 3.01
CA PRO A 17 -14.88 -15.52 2.82
C PRO A 17 -14.63 -14.01 2.89
N TRP A 18 -15.47 -13.25 2.21
CA TRP A 18 -15.52 -11.81 2.39
C TRP A 18 -16.00 -11.48 3.80
N GLY A 19 -15.36 -10.49 4.43
CA GLY A 19 -15.88 -9.85 5.62
C GLY A 19 -17.10 -8.99 5.33
N ASP A 20 -17.71 -8.50 6.40
CA ASP A 20 -18.80 -7.54 6.31
C ASP A 20 -18.33 -6.21 5.71
N ASP A 21 -19.25 -5.49 5.08
CA ASP A 21 -18.99 -4.13 4.62
C ASP A 21 -18.66 -3.22 5.80
N VAL A 22 -17.52 -2.56 5.75
CA VAL A 22 -17.13 -1.50 6.69
C VAL A 22 -17.38 -0.16 6.03
N LEU A 23 -18.26 0.64 6.61
CA LEU A 23 -18.55 1.99 6.12
C LEU A 23 -17.40 2.93 6.52
N ILE A 24 -16.86 3.65 5.55
CA ILE A 24 -15.83 4.67 5.74
C ILE A 24 -16.36 5.99 5.21
N SER A 25 -16.45 6.98 6.11
CA SER A 25 -16.72 8.37 5.75
C SER A 25 -15.40 9.13 5.66
N TYR A 26 -15.28 9.98 4.68
CA TYR A 26 -14.13 10.87 4.50
C TYR A 26 -14.59 12.21 3.90
N ASP A 27 -13.83 13.24 4.13
CA ASP A 27 -14.13 14.58 3.64
C ASP A 27 -12.98 15.17 2.80
N GLN A 28 -13.19 16.36 2.29
CA GLN A 28 -12.22 17.12 1.52
C GLN A 28 -10.91 17.33 2.27
N ARG A 29 -10.97 17.52 3.61
CA ARG A 29 -9.79 17.71 4.44
C ARG A 29 -8.94 16.42 4.47
N ASP A 30 -9.55 15.24 4.52
CA ASP A 30 -8.85 13.96 4.47
C ASP A 30 -8.11 13.78 3.15
N VAL A 31 -8.75 14.17 2.04
CA VAL A 31 -8.16 14.13 0.69
C VAL A 31 -6.94 15.04 0.59
N LEU A 32 -7.07 16.29 1.02
CA LEU A 32 -5.99 17.28 1.05
C LEU A 32 -4.83 16.83 1.95
N LEU A 33 -5.17 16.33 3.15
CA LEU A 33 -4.18 15.86 4.12
C LEU A 33 -3.34 14.69 3.58
N TYR A 34 -3.99 13.73 2.90
CA TYR A 34 -3.28 12.64 2.26
C TYR A 34 -2.32 13.15 1.17
N ALA A 35 -2.80 14.02 0.29
CA ALA A 35 -2.00 14.57 -0.82
C ALA A 35 -0.76 15.30 -0.30
N VAL A 36 -0.92 16.18 0.69
CA VAL A 36 0.20 16.85 1.37
C VAL A 36 1.09 15.83 2.10
N GLY A 37 0.48 14.84 2.74
CA GLY A 37 1.15 13.77 3.47
C GLY A 37 2.10 12.92 2.62
N ILE A 38 1.87 12.80 1.31
CA ILE A 38 2.75 12.13 0.36
C ILE A 38 3.60 13.10 -0.49
N GLY A 39 3.72 14.36 -0.06
CA GLY A 39 4.60 15.35 -0.67
C GLY A 39 4.12 15.98 -1.96
N ILE A 40 2.84 15.85 -2.33
CA ILE A 40 2.28 16.49 -3.52
C ILE A 40 2.24 18.00 -3.34
N ARG A 41 2.56 18.73 -4.42
CA ARG A 41 2.48 20.19 -4.51
C ARG A 41 1.62 20.68 -5.69
N ASP A 42 1.17 19.77 -6.55
CA ASP A 42 0.30 20.09 -7.67
C ASP A 42 -1.06 20.57 -7.15
N LEU A 43 -1.50 21.75 -7.61
CA LEU A 43 -2.73 22.40 -7.15
C LEU A 43 -3.97 21.55 -7.43
N GLY A 44 -3.96 20.72 -8.46
CA GLY A 44 -5.05 19.79 -8.75
C GLY A 44 -5.33 18.76 -7.66
N PHE A 45 -4.43 18.61 -6.68
CA PHE A 45 -4.59 17.67 -5.56
C PHE A 45 -4.53 18.34 -4.17
N VAL A 46 -4.02 19.58 -4.09
CA VAL A 46 -3.80 20.24 -2.78
C VAL A 46 -4.52 21.57 -2.62
N TYR A 47 -5.32 21.97 -3.61
CA TYR A 47 -6.08 23.22 -3.57
C TYR A 47 -7.51 22.99 -4.06
N GLU A 48 -8.45 23.06 -3.13
CA GLU A 48 -9.87 22.75 -3.33
C GLU A 48 -10.60 23.66 -4.32
N GLU A 49 -10.12 24.90 -4.52
CA GLU A 49 -10.67 25.84 -5.51
C GLU A 49 -10.09 25.66 -6.91
N HIS A 50 -9.12 24.74 -7.07
CA HIS A 50 -8.55 24.49 -8.40
C HIS A 50 -9.58 23.79 -9.31
N PRO A 51 -9.76 24.24 -10.57
CA PRO A 51 -10.80 23.69 -11.47
C PRO A 51 -10.68 22.19 -11.74
N GLN A 52 -9.50 21.61 -11.54
CA GLN A 52 -9.23 20.18 -11.74
C GLN A 52 -9.01 19.44 -10.41
N PHE A 53 -9.42 20.06 -9.28
CA PHE A 53 -9.24 19.42 -7.98
C PHE A 53 -9.94 18.06 -7.93
N CYS A 54 -9.18 17.04 -7.53
CA CYS A 54 -9.66 15.66 -7.43
C CYS A 54 -8.88 14.87 -6.39
N VAL A 55 -9.42 13.71 -6.04
CA VAL A 55 -8.77 12.76 -5.13
C VAL A 55 -7.54 12.16 -5.81
N PHE A 56 -6.40 12.17 -5.13
CA PHE A 56 -5.22 11.48 -5.62
C PHE A 56 -5.47 9.96 -5.65
N PRO A 57 -5.15 9.25 -6.75
CA PRO A 57 -5.57 7.86 -6.98
C PRO A 57 -5.22 6.85 -5.87
N THR A 58 -4.14 7.09 -5.13
CA THR A 58 -3.71 6.19 -4.06
C THR A 58 -4.26 6.55 -2.66
N PHE A 59 -5.11 7.57 -2.54
CA PHE A 59 -5.75 7.96 -1.28
C PHE A 59 -6.37 6.79 -0.50
N PRO A 60 -7.09 5.83 -1.13
CA PRO A 60 -7.74 4.74 -0.41
C PRO A 60 -6.80 3.63 0.06
N ILE A 61 -5.50 3.69 -0.22
CA ILE A 61 -4.55 2.60 0.07
C ILE A 61 -4.53 2.20 1.55
N ARG A 62 -4.80 3.14 2.45
CA ARG A 62 -4.86 2.93 3.91
C ARG A 62 -6.07 2.09 4.37
N TRP A 63 -7.08 1.91 3.51
CA TRP A 63 -8.28 1.13 3.83
C TRP A 63 -8.11 -0.36 3.54
N GLY A 64 -7.02 -0.73 2.91
CA GLY A 64 -6.74 -2.12 2.57
C GLY A 64 -6.64 -3.03 3.79
N GLY A 65 -7.27 -4.21 3.70
CA GLY A 65 -7.33 -5.19 4.78
C GLY A 65 -8.40 -4.92 5.85
N THR A 66 -9.09 -3.76 5.78
CA THR A 66 -10.12 -3.40 6.75
C THR A 66 -11.24 -4.43 6.77
N GLY A 67 -11.56 -4.93 7.97
CA GLY A 67 -12.66 -5.89 8.16
C GLY A 67 -12.40 -7.29 7.59
N ALA A 68 -11.16 -7.63 7.17
CA ALA A 68 -10.83 -8.98 6.73
C ALA A 68 -11.04 -9.98 7.87
N PRO A 69 -11.87 -11.03 7.67
CA PRO A 69 -12.04 -12.08 8.67
C PRO A 69 -10.79 -12.97 8.67
N ILE A 70 -9.92 -12.74 9.65
CA ILE A 70 -8.68 -13.52 9.83
C ILE A 70 -8.80 -14.30 11.14
N ASP A 71 -8.70 -15.62 11.06
CA ASP A 71 -8.59 -16.45 12.25
C ASP A 71 -7.19 -16.24 12.87
N GLN A 72 -7.15 -15.64 14.06
CA GLN A 72 -5.91 -15.39 14.77
C GLN A 72 -5.19 -16.65 15.25
N LYS A 73 -5.88 -17.80 15.33
CA LYS A 73 -5.25 -19.08 15.63
C LYS A 73 -4.50 -19.62 14.43
N LEU A 74 -5.03 -19.35 13.24
CA LEU A 74 -4.44 -19.78 11.97
C LEU A 74 -3.36 -18.77 11.51
N VAL A 75 -3.66 -17.49 11.65
CA VAL A 75 -2.79 -16.38 11.23
C VAL A 75 -2.61 -15.42 12.42
N PRO A 76 -1.76 -15.77 13.41
CA PRO A 76 -1.59 -14.97 14.60
C PRO A 76 -1.04 -13.56 14.28
N PRO A 77 -1.41 -12.53 15.05
CA PRO A 77 -0.84 -11.21 14.90
C PRO A 77 0.63 -11.19 15.32
N SER A 78 1.41 -10.33 14.69
CA SER A 78 2.75 -10.02 15.18
C SER A 78 2.69 -9.24 16.50
N PRO A 79 3.63 -9.46 17.43
CA PRO A 79 3.72 -8.65 18.64
C PRO A 79 4.19 -7.22 18.33
N GLY A 80 3.49 -6.21 18.84
CA GLY A 80 3.85 -4.81 18.70
C GLY A 80 4.08 -4.38 17.24
N PRO A 81 5.15 -3.62 16.94
CA PRO A 81 5.43 -3.09 15.61
C PRO A 81 6.11 -4.10 14.66
N LEU A 82 5.94 -5.40 14.87
CA LEU A 82 6.60 -6.44 14.07
C LEU A 82 5.79 -6.88 12.84
N ASP A 83 4.56 -6.39 12.67
CA ASP A 83 3.80 -6.51 11.42
C ASP A 83 4.24 -5.39 10.48
N ILE A 84 4.79 -5.76 9.33
CA ILE A 84 5.42 -4.83 8.39
C ILE A 84 4.70 -4.90 7.06
N ASP A 85 4.36 -3.75 6.49
CA ASP A 85 3.95 -3.68 5.09
C ASP A 85 5.06 -4.22 4.18
N ALA A 86 4.72 -5.23 3.38
CA ALA A 86 5.67 -5.86 2.47
C ALA A 86 5.33 -5.59 1.00
N GLU A 87 4.05 -5.68 0.65
CA GLU A 87 3.60 -5.47 -0.73
C GLU A 87 2.27 -4.73 -0.78
N ARG A 88 2.11 -3.89 -1.80
CA ARG A 88 0.87 -3.17 -2.07
C ARG A 88 0.54 -3.19 -3.56
N TYR A 89 -0.71 -3.49 -3.84
CA TYR A 89 -1.32 -3.35 -5.15
C TYR A 89 -2.57 -2.50 -5.04
N LEU A 90 -2.77 -1.60 -6.00
CA LEU A 90 -3.97 -0.79 -6.14
C LEU A 90 -4.35 -0.67 -7.61
N GLU A 91 -5.62 -0.94 -7.91
CA GLU A 91 -6.26 -0.72 -9.20
C GLU A 91 -7.38 0.32 -9.03
N LEU A 92 -7.30 1.40 -9.79
CA LEU A 92 -8.33 2.41 -9.90
C LEU A 92 -9.31 1.98 -11.01
N VAL A 93 -10.54 1.61 -10.62
CA VAL A 93 -11.62 1.26 -11.53
C VAL A 93 -12.48 2.49 -11.83
N LYS A 94 -12.85 3.24 -10.78
CA LYS A 94 -13.66 4.45 -10.84
C LYS A 94 -13.08 5.48 -9.86
N PRO A 95 -12.87 6.74 -10.25
CA PRO A 95 -12.39 7.78 -9.34
C PRO A 95 -13.35 7.98 -8.16
N LEU A 96 -12.79 8.25 -6.99
CA LEU A 96 -13.55 8.61 -5.81
C LEU A 96 -13.93 10.11 -5.85
N PRO A 97 -15.13 10.50 -5.35
CA PRO A 97 -15.46 11.90 -5.12
C PRO A 97 -14.58 12.50 -4.02
N VAL A 98 -14.49 13.82 -3.93
CA VAL A 98 -13.65 14.53 -2.95
C VAL A 98 -14.16 14.48 -1.51
N GLY A 99 -15.23 13.76 -1.25
CA GLY A 99 -15.82 13.49 0.06
C GLY A 99 -17.05 12.61 -0.09
N GLY A 100 -17.40 11.91 0.98
CA GLY A 100 -18.56 11.03 1.00
C GLY A 100 -18.36 9.77 1.84
N GLU A 101 -19.13 8.75 1.51
CA GLU A 101 -19.08 7.46 2.16
C GLU A 101 -18.82 6.36 1.14
N VAL A 102 -17.99 5.41 1.53
CA VAL A 102 -17.70 4.20 0.74
C VAL A 102 -17.81 2.98 1.64
N LYS A 103 -18.02 1.83 1.04
CA LYS A 103 -17.97 0.55 1.73
C LYS A 103 -16.68 -0.17 1.35
N VAL A 104 -16.00 -0.69 2.34
CA VAL A 104 -14.82 -1.52 2.16
C VAL A 104 -15.13 -2.92 2.69
N ARG A 105 -14.86 -3.93 1.88
CA ARG A 105 -14.86 -5.32 2.34
C ARG A 105 -13.56 -5.99 1.96
N SER A 106 -13.09 -6.87 2.82
CA SER A 106 -11.80 -7.53 2.62
C SER A 106 -11.90 -9.01 2.91
N ARG A 107 -10.97 -9.79 2.35
CA ARG A 107 -10.82 -11.22 2.62
C ARG A 107 -9.35 -11.63 2.64
N LEU A 108 -9.08 -12.74 3.28
CA LEU A 108 -7.79 -13.39 3.24
C LEU A 108 -7.64 -14.15 1.91
N ILE A 109 -6.53 -13.97 1.20
CA ILE A 109 -6.29 -14.62 -0.10
C ILE A 109 -4.99 -15.42 -0.13
N GLY A 110 -4.10 -15.24 0.83
CA GLY A 110 -2.84 -15.98 0.88
C GLY A 110 -2.24 -16.01 2.29
N GLY A 111 -1.57 -17.10 2.61
CA GLY A 111 -0.77 -17.28 3.82
C GLY A 111 0.42 -18.15 3.52
N HIS A 112 1.63 -17.64 3.77
CA HIS A 112 2.87 -18.29 3.38
C HIS A 112 3.86 -18.31 4.55
N PRO A 113 4.14 -19.49 5.15
CA PRO A 113 5.22 -19.62 6.12
C PRO A 113 6.56 -19.19 5.49
N LYS A 114 7.32 -18.37 6.21
CA LYS A 114 8.65 -17.89 5.76
C LYS A 114 9.80 -18.42 6.63
N GLY A 115 9.47 -19.33 7.55
CA GLY A 115 10.43 -19.91 8.49
C GLY A 115 10.89 -18.93 9.59
N ARG A 116 11.56 -19.44 10.61
CA ARG A 116 12.10 -18.65 11.74
C ARG A 116 11.07 -17.77 12.45
N GLY A 117 9.82 -18.27 12.59
CA GLY A 117 8.74 -17.49 13.20
C GLY A 117 8.27 -16.31 12.36
N ASN A 118 8.34 -16.39 11.05
CA ASN A 118 7.85 -15.36 10.13
C ASN A 118 6.80 -15.94 9.18
N GLY A 119 5.88 -15.06 8.74
CA GLY A 119 4.88 -15.37 7.74
C GLY A 119 4.61 -14.21 6.82
N PHE A 120 4.10 -14.51 5.63
CA PHE A 120 3.60 -13.52 4.68
C PHE A 120 2.11 -13.76 4.48
N VAL A 121 1.31 -12.72 4.68
CA VAL A 121 -0.16 -12.80 4.66
C VAL A 121 -0.69 -11.82 3.63
N GLU A 122 -1.58 -12.29 2.76
CA GLU A 122 -2.17 -11.47 1.72
C GLU A 122 -3.68 -11.31 1.95
N THR A 123 -4.15 -10.07 1.86
CA THR A 123 -5.58 -9.73 1.91
C THR A 123 -5.96 -8.95 0.67
N GLU A 124 -7.14 -9.25 0.12
CA GLU A 124 -7.77 -8.52 -0.96
C GLU A 124 -8.86 -7.61 -0.40
N SER A 125 -9.00 -6.41 -0.95
CA SER A 125 -10.02 -5.45 -0.56
C SER A 125 -10.69 -4.84 -1.78
N ILE A 126 -12.00 -4.62 -1.68
CA ILE A 126 -12.80 -3.91 -2.67
C ILE A 126 -13.45 -2.71 -1.99
N VAL A 127 -13.33 -1.55 -2.63
CA VAL A 127 -14.03 -0.33 -2.23
C VAL A 127 -15.16 -0.08 -3.21
N THR A 128 -16.38 0.09 -2.70
CA THR A 128 -17.57 0.41 -3.49
C THR A 128 -18.16 1.75 -3.03
N ASP A 129 -18.73 2.50 -3.97
CA ASP A 129 -19.47 3.72 -3.66
C ASP A 129 -20.88 3.45 -3.18
N ALA A 130 -21.66 4.52 -2.98
CA ALA A 130 -23.05 4.45 -2.53
C ALA A 130 -23.98 3.72 -3.52
N ASP A 131 -23.65 3.73 -4.80
CA ASP A 131 -24.41 3.05 -5.86
C ASP A 131 -24.06 1.55 -5.95
N GLY A 132 -23.04 1.10 -5.21
CA GLY A 132 -22.53 -0.27 -5.22
C GLY A 132 -21.52 -0.54 -6.34
N ASP A 133 -21.08 0.49 -7.06
CA ASP A 133 -20.05 0.36 -8.09
C ASP A 133 -18.68 0.17 -7.46
N THR A 134 -17.90 -0.76 -8.00
CA THR A 134 -16.51 -0.92 -7.58
C THR A 134 -15.67 0.28 -8.04
N CYS A 135 -15.07 0.96 -7.08
CA CYS A 135 -14.16 2.08 -7.33
C CYS A 135 -12.69 1.65 -7.30
N ILE A 136 -12.31 0.84 -6.32
CA ILE A 136 -10.92 0.47 -6.08
C ILE A 136 -10.83 -1.02 -5.77
N LYS A 137 -9.76 -1.66 -6.29
CA LYS A 137 -9.33 -2.98 -5.84
C LYS A 137 -7.92 -2.87 -5.27
N MET A 138 -7.69 -3.52 -4.14
CA MET A 138 -6.38 -3.51 -3.47
C MET A 138 -5.98 -4.91 -3.04
N VAL A 139 -4.65 -5.14 -3.00
CA VAL A 139 -4.07 -6.29 -2.30
C VAL A 139 -2.96 -5.80 -1.39
N ASN A 140 -3.00 -6.26 -0.15
CA ASN A 140 -2.00 -5.97 0.85
C ASN A 140 -1.24 -7.25 1.16
N GLY A 141 0.08 -7.20 1.09
CA GLY A 141 0.97 -8.22 1.60
C GLY A 141 1.62 -7.74 2.89
N SER A 142 1.35 -8.41 4.00
CA SER A 142 1.92 -8.14 5.33
C SER A 142 2.98 -9.18 5.65
N PHE A 143 4.15 -8.73 6.08
CA PHE A 143 5.21 -9.59 6.57
C PHE A 143 5.18 -9.60 8.10
N ARG A 144 4.72 -10.71 8.66
CA ARG A 144 4.55 -10.91 10.10
C ARG A 144 5.80 -11.56 10.69
N ARG A 145 6.38 -10.94 11.70
CA ARG A 145 7.52 -11.44 12.45
C ARG A 145 7.09 -11.86 13.86
N GLY A 146 7.79 -12.83 14.44
CA GLY A 146 7.50 -13.32 15.79
C GLY A 146 6.20 -14.11 15.90
N VAL A 147 5.80 -14.82 14.84
CA VAL A 147 4.56 -15.60 14.75
C VAL A 147 4.87 -17.08 14.59
N GLU A 148 5.19 -17.77 15.69
CA GLU A 148 5.62 -19.17 15.67
C GLU A 148 4.59 -20.11 15.04
N ALA A 149 3.29 -19.85 15.25
CA ALA A 149 2.21 -20.71 14.76
C ALA A 149 2.06 -20.73 13.22
N LEU A 150 2.59 -19.75 12.51
CA LEU A 150 2.59 -19.76 11.02
C LEU A 150 3.54 -20.85 10.45
N GLY A 151 4.40 -21.44 11.25
CA GLY A 151 5.25 -22.57 10.83
C GLY A 151 4.48 -23.82 10.46
N ASP A 152 3.29 -24.01 11.01
CA ASP A 152 2.47 -25.22 10.85
C ASP A 152 1.37 -25.07 9.78
N ILE A 153 1.27 -23.91 9.14
CA ILE A 153 0.28 -23.65 8.07
C ILE A 153 0.90 -23.99 6.73
N GLU A 154 0.25 -24.85 5.97
CA GLU A 154 0.59 -25.04 4.55
C GLU A 154 0.35 -23.74 3.78
N ALA A 155 1.30 -23.39 2.89
CA ALA A 155 1.15 -22.23 2.02
C ALA A 155 -0.09 -22.39 1.13
N PHE A 156 -0.98 -21.42 1.17
CA PHE A 156 -2.13 -21.39 0.28
C PHE A 156 -2.14 -20.10 -0.56
N THR A 157 -2.67 -20.20 -1.76
CA THR A 157 -2.89 -19.06 -2.66
C THR A 157 -4.30 -19.19 -3.20
N GLY A 158 -5.22 -18.40 -2.64
CA GLY A 158 -6.64 -18.58 -2.87
C GLY A 158 -7.20 -17.88 -4.09
N ALA A 159 -6.48 -16.96 -4.73
CA ALA A 159 -7.06 -16.08 -5.75
C ALA A 159 -6.72 -16.48 -7.20
N GLY A 160 -5.94 -17.52 -7.42
CA GLY A 160 -5.47 -17.89 -8.77
C GLY A 160 -4.56 -16.86 -9.45
N GLN A 161 -4.31 -15.74 -8.81
CA GLN A 161 -3.40 -14.68 -9.25
C GLN A 161 -2.29 -14.51 -8.23
N THR A 162 -1.06 -14.52 -8.70
CA THR A 162 0.12 -14.31 -7.86
C THR A 162 0.49 -12.84 -7.91
N TYR A 163 -0.07 -12.03 -7.03
CA TYR A 163 0.26 -10.60 -6.93
C TYR A 163 1.72 -10.38 -6.52
N SER A 164 2.32 -11.32 -5.79
CA SER A 164 3.72 -11.30 -5.35
C SER A 164 4.71 -11.98 -6.31
N ALA A 165 4.31 -12.21 -7.57
CA ALA A 165 5.24 -12.71 -8.57
C ALA A 165 6.48 -11.82 -8.70
N LYS A 166 7.65 -12.46 -8.86
CA LYS A 166 8.90 -11.74 -9.08
C LYS A 166 8.85 -10.96 -10.40
N ILE A 167 9.27 -9.70 -10.34
CA ILE A 167 9.45 -8.82 -11.50
C ILE A 167 10.89 -8.37 -11.51
N ASP A 168 11.61 -8.72 -12.56
CA ASP A 168 12.97 -8.26 -12.78
C ASP A 168 12.95 -7.03 -13.70
N VAL A 169 13.61 -5.95 -13.28
CA VAL A 169 13.81 -4.79 -14.14
C VAL A 169 14.88 -5.10 -15.21
N PRO A 170 14.78 -4.48 -16.39
CA PRO A 170 15.79 -4.68 -17.44
C PRO A 170 17.19 -4.23 -17.01
N GLU A 171 18.23 -4.95 -17.45
CA GLU A 171 19.63 -4.61 -17.17
C GLU A 171 20.14 -3.37 -17.95
N ARG A 172 19.33 -2.76 -18.79
CA ARG A 172 19.63 -1.52 -19.52
C ARG A 172 19.39 -0.27 -18.67
N ALA A 173 19.90 0.87 -19.09
CA ALA A 173 19.60 2.15 -18.48
C ALA A 173 18.08 2.42 -18.42
N PRO A 174 17.56 3.08 -17.37
CA PRO A 174 16.16 3.45 -17.27
C PRO A 174 15.77 4.46 -18.35
N ASP A 175 14.52 4.38 -18.83
CA ASP A 175 13.97 5.33 -19.81
C ASP A 175 13.66 6.68 -19.15
N VAL A 176 13.27 6.67 -17.87
CA VAL A 176 12.98 7.87 -17.07
C VAL A 176 13.58 7.71 -15.68
N THR A 177 14.12 8.81 -15.15
CA THR A 177 14.56 8.90 -13.75
C THR A 177 13.92 10.13 -13.13
N CYS A 178 13.26 9.97 -11.99
CA CYS A 178 12.68 11.06 -11.22
C CYS A 178 12.99 10.91 -9.74
N SER A 179 12.89 11.97 -8.96
CA SER A 179 13.24 11.91 -7.54
C SER A 179 12.48 12.92 -6.70
N ALA A 180 12.36 12.62 -5.41
CA ALA A 180 11.85 13.53 -4.39
C ALA A 180 12.74 13.45 -3.14
N ILE A 181 12.75 14.53 -2.36
CA ILE A 181 13.30 14.53 -1.00
C ILE A 181 12.17 14.22 -0.04
N ILE A 182 12.38 13.27 0.84
CA ILE A 182 11.49 13.03 1.98
C ILE A 182 11.76 14.12 3.01
N HIS A 183 10.76 14.94 3.30
CA HIS A 183 10.93 16.04 4.23
C HIS A 183 11.11 15.56 5.68
N ASP A 184 11.74 16.35 6.51
CA ASP A 184 12.04 16.08 7.93
C ASP A 184 10.79 15.91 8.80
N ASN A 185 9.64 16.44 8.37
CA ASN A 185 8.34 16.31 9.02
C ASN A 185 7.37 15.37 8.27
N GLN A 186 7.82 14.66 7.23
CA GLN A 186 6.95 13.88 6.37
C GLN A 186 6.15 12.81 7.13
N ALA A 187 6.80 12.06 8.01
CA ALA A 187 6.14 11.04 8.83
C ALA A 187 5.13 11.65 9.80
N HIS A 188 5.42 12.85 10.35
CA HIS A 188 4.53 13.56 11.27
C HIS A 188 3.25 14.03 10.58
N ILE A 189 3.33 14.43 9.30
CA ILE A 189 2.17 14.82 8.51
C ILE A 189 1.41 13.58 8.05
N TYR A 190 2.11 12.59 7.47
CA TYR A 190 1.47 11.41 6.90
C TYR A 190 0.66 10.60 7.93
N ARG A 191 1.17 10.44 9.17
CA ARG A 191 0.45 9.71 10.22
C ARG A 191 -0.96 10.27 10.50
N LEU A 192 -1.17 11.57 10.26
CA LEU A 192 -2.49 12.20 10.44
C LEU A 192 -3.52 11.71 9.42
N SER A 193 -3.09 11.05 8.34
CA SER A 193 -3.97 10.36 7.40
C SER A 193 -4.52 9.03 7.95
N GLY A 194 -4.22 8.67 9.21
CA GLY A 194 -4.82 7.55 9.93
C GLY A 194 -3.87 6.39 10.26
N ASP A 195 -2.58 6.49 9.96
CA ASP A 195 -1.58 5.50 10.38
C ASP A 195 -0.78 6.01 11.58
N TYR A 196 -1.26 5.70 12.78
CA TYR A 196 -0.67 6.15 14.04
C TYR A 196 0.36 5.16 14.63
N ASN A 197 0.87 4.21 13.85
CA ASN A 197 1.88 3.27 14.32
C ASN A 197 3.11 4.03 14.88
N PRO A 198 3.48 3.84 16.16
CA PRO A 198 4.58 4.57 16.78
C PRO A 198 5.96 4.29 16.16
N LEU A 199 6.09 3.19 15.40
CA LEU A 199 7.30 2.86 14.64
C LEU A 199 7.84 4.02 13.78
N HIS A 200 6.95 4.93 13.38
CA HIS A 200 7.24 5.99 12.43
C HIS A 200 7.61 7.33 13.08
N ILE A 201 7.51 7.44 14.41
CA ILE A 201 7.81 8.69 15.11
C ILE A 201 8.49 8.50 16.49
N ASP A 202 8.33 7.35 17.11
CA ASP A 202 8.89 7.07 18.43
C ASP A 202 10.20 6.28 18.30
N PRO A 203 11.35 6.84 18.75
CA PRO A 203 12.63 6.15 18.69
C PRO A 203 12.67 4.84 19.50
N GLU A 204 11.89 4.70 20.58
CA GLU A 204 11.83 3.47 21.37
C GLU A 204 11.07 2.37 20.61
N ALA A 205 9.93 2.73 20.01
CA ALA A 205 9.19 1.82 19.14
C ALA A 205 10.01 1.39 17.91
N ALA A 206 10.78 2.31 17.34
CA ALA A 206 11.67 2.00 16.22
C ALA A 206 12.74 0.98 16.61
N ARG A 207 13.43 1.18 17.74
CA ARG A 207 14.43 0.23 18.26
C ARG A 207 13.82 -1.13 18.56
N PHE A 208 12.63 -1.19 19.16
CA PHE A 208 11.90 -2.44 19.35
C PHE A 208 11.61 -3.14 18.02
N GLY A 209 11.26 -2.38 16.99
CA GLY A 209 11.06 -2.85 15.62
C GLY A 209 12.34 -3.29 14.90
N GLY A 210 13.53 -3.06 15.50
CA GLY A 210 14.83 -3.40 14.93
C GLY A 210 15.41 -2.34 14.01
N PHE A 211 15.02 -1.08 14.19
CA PHE A 211 15.54 0.08 13.47
C PHE A 211 16.23 1.05 14.44
N ASP A 212 17.30 1.70 13.97
CA ASP A 212 18.06 2.66 14.79
C ASP A 212 17.31 3.96 15.06
N GLU A 213 16.42 4.34 14.14
CA GLU A 213 15.57 5.52 14.20
C GLU A 213 14.20 5.27 13.54
N PRO A 214 13.19 6.14 13.78
CA PRO A 214 11.89 6.02 13.13
C PRO A 214 11.99 6.00 11.60
N ILE A 215 11.31 5.03 10.99
CA ILE A 215 11.26 4.88 9.53
C ILE A 215 10.05 5.61 8.95
N LEU A 216 10.13 6.04 7.68
CA LEU A 216 8.98 6.54 6.97
C LEU A 216 7.95 5.42 6.78
N HIS A 217 6.66 5.74 6.84
CA HIS A 217 5.58 4.80 6.51
C HIS A 217 5.77 4.20 5.11
N GLY A 218 5.62 2.90 4.99
CA GLY A 218 5.65 2.22 3.69
C GLY A 218 4.61 2.80 2.74
N LEU A 219 3.40 3.08 3.21
CA LEU A 219 2.32 3.67 2.41
C LEU A 219 2.61 5.12 1.99
N CYS A 220 3.40 5.87 2.76
CA CYS A 220 3.91 7.19 2.34
C CYS A 220 4.91 7.05 1.18
N THR A 221 5.83 6.10 1.27
CA THR A 221 6.77 5.77 0.18
C THR A 221 6.00 5.33 -1.07
N PHE A 222 4.95 4.52 -0.93
CA PHE A 222 4.04 4.14 -2.02
C PHE A 222 3.42 5.37 -2.69
N GLY A 223 2.89 6.30 -1.89
CA GLY A 223 2.32 7.55 -2.38
C GLY A 223 3.34 8.42 -3.12
N HIS A 224 4.57 8.54 -2.60
CA HIS A 224 5.67 9.23 -3.28
C HIS A 224 6.03 8.60 -4.62
N CYS A 225 6.08 7.27 -4.71
CA CYS A 225 6.30 6.59 -5.98
C CYS A 225 5.16 6.89 -6.97
N ALA A 226 3.92 6.80 -6.53
CA ALA A 226 2.76 7.05 -7.39
C ALA A 226 2.72 8.50 -7.92
N GLN A 227 2.99 9.49 -7.06
CA GLN A 227 2.98 10.90 -7.48
C GLN A 227 4.11 11.22 -8.48
N LEU A 228 5.30 10.67 -8.28
CA LEU A 228 6.42 10.85 -9.21
C LEU A 228 6.14 10.20 -10.57
N LEU A 229 5.51 9.02 -10.60
CA LEU A 229 5.12 8.33 -11.82
C LEU A 229 4.00 9.08 -12.55
N LEU A 230 2.98 9.54 -11.82
CA LEU A 230 1.88 10.30 -12.40
C LEU A 230 2.37 11.61 -13.01
N ALA A 231 3.28 12.31 -12.34
CA ALA A 231 3.89 13.53 -12.87
C ALA A 231 4.74 13.27 -14.13
N ALA A 232 5.59 12.23 -14.09
CA ALA A 232 6.54 11.96 -15.16
C ALA A 232 5.92 11.35 -16.42
N LEU A 233 4.80 10.62 -16.30
CA LEU A 233 4.22 9.83 -17.38
C LEU A 233 2.81 10.27 -17.79
N CYS A 234 2.13 11.01 -16.93
CA CYS A 234 0.71 11.35 -17.09
C CYS A 234 0.42 12.84 -16.92
N ASP A 235 1.42 13.71 -16.82
CA ASP A 235 1.27 15.16 -16.63
C ASP A 235 0.35 15.53 -15.45
N ASN A 236 0.41 14.75 -14.36
CA ASN A 236 -0.47 14.83 -13.17
C ASN A 236 -1.98 14.60 -13.47
N ASP A 237 -2.35 14.10 -14.64
CA ASP A 237 -3.74 13.72 -14.90
C ASP A 237 -4.13 12.41 -14.21
N ALA A 238 -4.87 12.51 -13.10
CA ALA A 238 -5.36 11.36 -12.33
C ALA A 238 -6.21 10.38 -13.16
N LYS A 239 -6.86 10.82 -14.23
CA LYS A 239 -7.70 9.97 -15.10
C LYS A 239 -6.87 8.94 -15.87
N ARG A 240 -5.59 9.23 -16.06
CA ARG A 240 -4.66 8.32 -16.73
C ARG A 240 -4.12 7.21 -15.84
N PHE A 241 -4.25 7.32 -14.52
CA PHE A 241 -3.85 6.29 -13.57
C PHE A 241 -4.73 5.04 -13.71
N LYS A 242 -4.13 3.84 -13.74
CA LYS A 242 -4.84 2.56 -13.74
C LYS A 242 -4.45 1.67 -12.58
N LYS A 243 -3.18 1.32 -12.47
CA LYS A 243 -2.70 0.38 -11.47
C LYS A 243 -1.30 0.73 -11.00
N ILE A 244 -1.02 0.40 -9.77
CA ILE A 244 0.33 0.40 -9.23
C ILE A 244 0.54 -0.78 -8.31
N ARG A 245 1.72 -1.39 -8.39
CA ARG A 245 2.18 -2.41 -7.47
C ARG A 245 3.59 -2.11 -7.01
N VAL A 246 3.87 -2.39 -5.73
CA VAL A 246 5.20 -2.28 -5.13
C VAL A 246 5.48 -3.42 -4.15
N ARG A 247 6.76 -3.74 -3.97
CA ARG A 247 7.31 -4.46 -2.82
C ARG A 247 8.27 -3.55 -2.08
N PHE A 248 8.06 -3.39 -0.79
CA PHE A 248 9.00 -2.68 0.09
C PHE A 248 10.17 -3.60 0.42
N SER A 249 11.37 -3.17 0.07
CA SER A 249 12.59 -3.98 0.20
C SER A 249 13.51 -3.50 1.32
N SER A 250 13.41 -2.21 1.67
CA SER A 250 14.20 -1.59 2.72
C SER A 250 13.50 -0.35 3.27
N PRO A 251 13.80 0.06 4.51
CA PRO A 251 13.24 1.27 5.08
C PRO A 251 13.74 2.52 4.34
N VAL A 252 12.90 3.56 4.38
CA VAL A 252 13.20 4.93 3.98
C VAL A 252 13.16 5.80 5.23
N PHE A 253 14.03 6.77 5.33
CA PHE A 253 14.14 7.68 6.47
C PHE A 253 13.80 9.12 6.07
N LEU A 254 13.59 9.96 7.06
CA LEU A 254 13.41 11.39 6.84
C LEU A 254 14.72 11.98 6.25
N ASN A 255 14.57 12.97 5.38
CA ASN A 255 15.64 13.59 4.60
C ASN A 255 16.28 12.73 3.51
N ASP A 256 15.87 11.48 3.33
CA ASP A 256 16.30 10.64 2.23
C ASP A 256 15.92 11.25 0.87
N LYS A 257 16.80 11.10 -0.11
CA LYS A 257 16.48 11.33 -1.52
C LYS A 257 16.00 10.03 -2.15
N LEU A 258 14.70 9.92 -2.35
CA LEU A 258 14.08 8.82 -3.08
C LEU A 258 14.26 9.03 -4.59
N VAL A 259 14.87 8.07 -5.26
CA VAL A 259 15.11 8.09 -6.71
C VAL A 259 14.38 6.93 -7.36
N LEU A 260 13.48 7.22 -8.29
CA LEU A 260 12.81 6.21 -9.11
C LEU A 260 13.55 6.04 -10.44
N ARG A 261 13.79 4.79 -10.80
CA ARG A 261 14.27 4.35 -12.12
C ARG A 261 13.14 3.61 -12.82
N VAL A 262 12.80 4.02 -14.03
CA VAL A 262 11.59 3.60 -14.72
C VAL A 262 11.94 3.06 -16.11
N TRP A 263 11.42 1.89 -16.45
CA TRP A 263 11.61 1.22 -17.75
C TRP A 263 10.27 0.98 -18.42
N LYS A 264 10.13 1.38 -19.68
CA LYS A 264 8.96 1.10 -20.51
C LYS A 264 8.84 -0.40 -20.76
N ASP A 265 7.65 -0.95 -20.51
CA ASP A 265 7.29 -2.37 -20.63
C ASP A 265 6.01 -2.54 -21.46
N GLY A 266 5.99 -1.92 -22.63
CA GLY A 266 4.85 -1.88 -23.53
C GLY A 266 4.01 -0.61 -23.43
N PRO A 267 2.96 -0.50 -24.23
CA PRO A 267 2.05 0.65 -24.22
C PRO A 267 1.32 0.77 -22.86
N GLY A 268 1.37 1.95 -22.25
CA GLY A 268 0.66 2.22 -21.00
C GLY A 268 1.16 1.44 -19.79
N ARG A 269 2.36 0.85 -19.86
CA ARG A 269 2.96 0.11 -18.74
C ARG A 269 4.45 0.40 -18.59
N VAL A 270 4.88 0.51 -17.34
CA VAL A 270 6.28 0.62 -16.96
C VAL A 270 6.59 -0.29 -15.79
N LEU A 271 7.82 -0.81 -15.76
CA LEU A 271 8.45 -1.38 -14.57
C LEU A 271 9.24 -0.28 -13.88
N PHE A 272 9.36 -0.35 -12.57
CA PHE A 272 10.18 0.61 -11.83
C PHE A 272 10.78 0.02 -10.57
N GLU A 273 11.80 0.68 -10.09
CA GLU A 273 12.34 0.50 -8.74
C GLU A 273 12.58 1.87 -8.11
N ALA A 274 12.60 1.92 -6.79
CA ALA A 274 13.03 3.11 -6.06
C ALA A 274 14.22 2.80 -5.17
N ALA A 275 15.15 3.75 -5.09
CA ALA A 275 16.38 3.62 -4.31
C ALA A 275 16.66 4.88 -3.49
N VAL A 276 17.39 4.68 -2.38
CA VAL A 276 18.03 5.73 -1.58
C VAL A 276 19.52 5.44 -1.61
N GLY A 277 20.29 6.33 -2.24
CA GLY A 277 21.67 6.04 -2.57
C GLY A 277 21.79 4.79 -3.45
N GLU A 278 22.54 3.80 -3.00
CA GLU A 278 22.71 2.52 -3.70
C GLU A 278 21.69 1.45 -3.25
N LYS A 279 20.91 1.73 -2.20
CA LYS A 279 20.01 0.75 -1.59
C LYS A 279 18.64 0.80 -2.24
N THR A 280 18.20 -0.32 -2.83
CA THR A 280 16.84 -0.46 -3.33
C THR A 280 15.84 -0.52 -2.15
N VAL A 281 14.86 0.39 -2.15
CA VAL A 281 13.81 0.49 -1.14
C VAL A 281 12.46 0.01 -1.65
N VAL A 282 12.21 0.09 -2.97
CA VAL A 282 11.04 -0.47 -3.65
C VAL A 282 11.50 -1.31 -4.83
N SER A 283 10.99 -2.53 -4.93
CA SER A 283 11.25 -3.49 -6.01
C SER A 283 9.98 -4.19 -6.46
N ASN A 284 10.08 -5.11 -7.43
CA ASN A 284 8.94 -5.87 -7.96
C ASN A 284 7.76 -4.97 -8.33
N ALA A 285 8.06 -3.80 -8.89
CA ALA A 285 7.08 -2.74 -9.03
C ALA A 285 6.73 -2.48 -10.49
N TYR A 286 5.47 -2.17 -10.72
CA TYR A 286 4.99 -1.69 -12.01
C TYR A 286 3.91 -0.63 -11.85
N PHE A 287 3.74 0.15 -12.89
CA PHE A 287 2.68 1.15 -13.00
C PHE A 287 2.02 1.04 -14.37
N GLU A 288 0.68 1.02 -14.39
CA GLU A 288 -0.12 1.02 -15.61
C GLU A 288 -0.95 2.31 -15.72
N TYR A 289 -1.01 2.85 -16.94
CA TYR A 289 -1.70 4.11 -17.25
C TYR A 289 -2.24 4.12 -18.68
N VAL A 290 -3.09 5.09 -19.02
CA VAL A 290 -3.64 5.30 -20.37
C VAL A 290 -3.15 6.58 -20.98
#